data_45ba57e33d47bc543ce84c8624eb36b6
#
_entry.id   45ba57e33d47bc543ce84c8624eb36b6
#
_cell.length_a   1.000
_cell.length_b   1.000
_cell.length_c   1.000
_cell.angle_alpha   90.00
_cell.angle_beta   90.00
_cell.angle_gamma   90.00
#
_symmetry.space_group_name_H-M   'P 1'
#
loop_
_entity.id
_entity.type
_entity.pdbx_description
1 polymer ?
#
loop_
_entity_poly.entity_id
_entity_poly.type
_entity_poly.pdbx_seq_one_letter_code
_entity_poly.pdbx_strand_id
1 'polypeptide(L)'
;MSGRSGDSPAHGGLLRRIPTRRVAAEVQTQLRELVASGAFRPGERLPSERDLMEALGVSRTAIREGLRGLEALGLVSIRHGSGVYVHDGVGAGRTYRCLPASRRTREPRDLIEVRLIVEPEIAGIAALRRTSDDVRRLKRDIEQFRAQIGVVRRPPTDLGFHVDLCRATHNPLLLAIVRWVIDFYARSGQVPVRRDTDHHARIYEAVRARDAGAARAAMRLHLEWVRDRL
;
A
#
# COMPACT_ATOMS: atom_id res chain seq x y z
N MET A 1 -42.63 61.52 20.87
CA MET A 1 -42.67 60.34 21.81
C MET A 1 -42.25 59.16 21.01
N SER A 2 -41.01 58.91 20.96
CA SER A 2 -40.24 57.94 21.68
C SER A 2 -40.52 56.52 21.19
N GLY A 3 -39.83 56.08 20.13
CA GLY A 3 -39.75 54.68 19.67
C GLY A 3 -38.35 54.13 19.98
N ARG A 4 -38.27 53.14 20.87
CA ARG A 4 -37.03 52.52 21.30
C ARG A 4 -36.48 51.60 20.22
N SER A 5 -35.28 51.89 19.79
CA SER A 5 -34.40 50.98 19.06
C SER A 5 -34.03 49.85 20.00
N GLY A 6 -34.42 48.63 19.65
CA GLY A 6 -33.96 47.41 20.30
C GLY A 6 -32.54 47.10 19.82
N ASP A 7 -31.59 47.37 20.66
CA ASP A 7 -30.18 47.02 20.49
C ASP A 7 -30.04 45.50 20.75
N SER A 8 -29.83 44.71 19.71
CA SER A 8 -29.51 43.30 19.84
C SER A 8 -28.01 43.17 20.15
N PRO A 9 -27.63 42.55 21.26
CA PRO A 9 -26.22 42.47 21.64
C PRO A 9 -25.43 41.63 20.60
N ALA A 10 -24.44 42.29 20.03
CA ALA A 10 -23.49 41.69 19.09
C ALA A 10 -22.66 40.59 19.78
N HIS A 11 -23.12 39.36 19.73
CA HIS A 11 -22.35 38.17 20.14
C HIS A 11 -21.43 37.64 19.06
N GLY A 12 -21.29 38.38 17.93
CA GLY A 12 -20.48 37.97 16.76
C GLY A 12 -18.97 37.95 16.98
N GLY A 13 -18.48 38.63 18.06
CA GLY A 13 -17.03 38.71 18.33
C GLY A 13 -16.41 37.51 19.08
N LEU A 14 -17.25 36.65 19.65
CA LEU A 14 -16.79 35.48 20.42
C LEU A 14 -16.71 34.16 19.59
N LEU A 15 -17.36 34.12 18.42
CA LEU A 15 -17.39 32.94 17.58
C LEU A 15 -16.27 33.00 16.54
N ARG A 16 -15.30 32.08 16.65
CA ARG A 16 -14.28 31.88 15.61
C ARG A 16 -14.87 30.99 14.51
N ARG A 17 -14.82 31.45 13.24
CA ARG A 17 -15.12 30.60 12.09
C ARG A 17 -14.24 29.36 12.11
N ILE A 18 -14.85 28.18 12.12
CA ILE A 18 -14.13 26.93 11.87
C ILE A 18 -13.84 26.88 10.37
N PRO A 19 -12.56 26.85 9.94
CA PRO A 19 -12.23 26.79 8.53
C PRO A 19 -12.81 25.53 7.91
N THR A 20 -13.48 25.61 6.78
CA THR A 20 -14.03 24.47 6.01
C THR A 20 -12.98 23.37 5.82
N ARG A 21 -11.72 23.75 5.67
CA ARG A 21 -10.57 22.85 5.55
C ARG A 21 -10.37 21.94 6.77
N ARG A 22 -10.68 22.39 8.00
CA ARG A 22 -10.63 21.54 9.20
C ARG A 22 -11.74 20.50 9.20
N VAL A 23 -12.94 20.90 8.81
CA VAL A 23 -14.10 20.00 8.73
C VAL A 23 -13.88 18.96 7.63
N ALA A 24 -13.36 19.36 6.46
CA ALA A 24 -13.04 18.45 5.38
C ALA A 24 -11.95 17.42 5.78
N ALA A 25 -10.94 17.85 6.55
CA ALA A 25 -9.91 16.95 7.06
C ALA A 25 -10.47 15.93 8.06
N GLU A 26 -11.43 16.33 8.89
CA GLU A 26 -12.11 15.42 9.82
C GLU A 26 -12.98 14.40 9.06
N VAL A 27 -13.76 14.85 8.07
CA VAL A 27 -14.50 13.95 7.15
C VAL A 27 -13.57 12.94 6.49
N GLN A 28 -12.43 13.42 5.96
CA GLN A 28 -11.44 12.55 5.35
C GLN A 28 -10.90 11.52 6.34
N THR A 29 -10.61 11.92 7.57
CA THR A 29 -10.08 11.02 8.60
C THR A 29 -11.09 9.93 8.96
N GLN A 30 -12.33 10.28 9.27
CA GLN A 30 -13.38 9.31 9.63
C GLN A 30 -13.68 8.33 8.49
N LEU A 31 -13.84 8.82 7.28
CA LEU A 31 -14.07 7.94 6.12
C LEU A 31 -12.87 7.04 5.82
N ARG A 32 -11.64 7.54 6.02
CA ARG A 32 -10.42 6.75 5.88
C ARG A 32 -10.38 5.60 6.88
N GLU A 33 -10.76 5.85 8.14
CA GLU A 33 -10.81 4.83 9.18
C GLU A 33 -11.87 3.76 8.88
N LEU A 34 -13.05 4.14 8.42
CA LEU A 34 -14.09 3.21 7.99
C LEU A 34 -13.66 2.34 6.80
N VAL A 35 -12.97 2.93 5.83
CA VAL A 35 -12.42 2.18 4.71
C VAL A 35 -11.28 1.27 5.16
N ALA A 36 -10.41 1.74 6.04
CA ALA A 36 -9.26 0.96 6.55
C ALA A 36 -9.70 -0.20 7.46
N SER A 37 -10.77 -0.04 8.25
CA SER A 37 -11.32 -1.10 9.10
C SER A 37 -12.05 -2.21 8.32
N GLY A 38 -12.29 -2.00 7.01
CA GLY A 38 -13.04 -2.94 6.19
C GLY A 38 -14.56 -2.82 6.32
N ALA A 39 -15.05 -1.73 6.93
CA ALA A 39 -16.49 -1.44 6.99
C ALA A 39 -17.12 -1.32 5.58
N PHE A 40 -16.29 -0.96 4.59
CA PHE A 40 -16.62 -0.99 3.17
C PHE A 40 -15.63 -1.89 2.43
N ARG A 41 -16.15 -2.80 1.61
CA ARG A 41 -15.34 -3.74 0.82
C ARG A 41 -14.71 -3.05 -0.39
N PRO A 42 -13.55 -3.54 -0.89
CA PRO A 42 -13.04 -3.10 -2.18
C PRO A 42 -14.10 -3.19 -3.29
N GLY A 43 -14.23 -2.15 -4.09
CA GLY A 43 -15.28 -2.04 -5.12
C GLY A 43 -16.66 -1.60 -4.62
N GLU A 44 -16.88 -1.58 -3.31
CA GLU A 44 -18.16 -1.19 -2.73
C GLU A 44 -18.39 0.32 -2.87
N ARG A 45 -19.65 0.70 -3.05
CA ARG A 45 -20.07 2.09 -3.14
C ARG A 45 -20.21 2.69 -1.75
N LEU A 46 -19.57 3.86 -1.53
CA LEU A 46 -19.81 4.65 -0.34
C LEU A 46 -21.21 5.27 -0.34
N PRO A 47 -21.75 5.63 0.83
CA PRO A 47 -22.98 6.40 0.93
C PRO A 47 -22.91 7.66 0.07
N SER A 48 -24.07 8.12 -0.42
CA SER A 48 -24.11 9.32 -1.26
C SER A 48 -23.62 10.57 -0.52
N GLU A 49 -23.22 11.60 -1.26
CA GLU A 49 -22.87 12.90 -0.65
C GLU A 49 -23.96 13.40 0.30
N ARG A 50 -25.23 13.17 -0.05
CA ARG A 50 -26.37 13.57 0.77
C ARG A 50 -26.43 12.78 2.08
N ASP A 51 -26.28 11.46 2.00
CA ASP A 51 -26.34 10.60 3.18
C ASP A 51 -25.16 10.89 4.12
N LEU A 52 -23.97 11.17 3.54
CA LEU A 52 -22.79 11.58 4.32
C LEU A 52 -22.97 12.95 4.97
N MET A 53 -23.61 13.91 4.30
CA MET A 53 -23.95 15.21 4.89
C MET A 53 -24.89 15.06 6.07
N GLU A 54 -25.90 14.22 5.94
CA GLU A 54 -26.89 13.94 6.99
C GLU A 54 -26.23 13.22 8.19
N ALA A 55 -25.45 12.17 7.91
CA ALA A 55 -24.78 11.38 8.94
C ALA A 55 -23.70 12.15 9.73
N LEU A 56 -22.94 13.02 9.05
CA LEU A 56 -21.83 13.75 9.64
C LEU A 56 -22.19 15.18 10.08
N GLY A 57 -23.39 15.66 9.75
CA GLY A 57 -23.83 17.02 10.09
C GLY A 57 -22.99 18.13 9.47
N VAL A 58 -22.44 17.92 8.27
CA VAL A 58 -21.50 18.85 7.63
C VAL A 58 -21.98 19.32 6.25
N SER A 59 -21.41 20.41 5.76
CA SER A 59 -21.77 20.97 4.45
C SER A 59 -21.33 20.09 3.28
N ARG A 60 -22.03 20.20 2.15
CA ARG A 60 -21.67 19.51 0.89
C ARG A 60 -20.22 19.78 0.46
N THR A 61 -19.76 21.02 0.63
CA THR A 61 -18.39 21.41 0.29
C THR A 61 -17.37 20.61 1.12
N ALA A 62 -17.60 20.46 2.44
CA ALA A 62 -16.73 19.69 3.30
C ALA A 62 -16.69 18.21 2.90
N ILE A 63 -17.86 17.61 2.58
CA ILE A 63 -17.93 16.23 2.09
C ILE A 63 -17.13 16.08 0.80
N ARG A 64 -17.35 16.95 -0.19
CA ARG A 64 -16.66 16.86 -1.49
C ARG A 64 -15.15 17.03 -1.37
N GLU A 65 -14.69 17.95 -0.52
CA GLU A 65 -13.25 18.11 -0.26
C GLU A 65 -12.67 16.90 0.46
N GLY A 66 -13.37 16.35 1.46
CA GLY A 66 -12.97 15.11 2.14
C GLY A 66 -12.85 13.92 1.19
N LEU A 67 -13.86 13.73 0.32
CA LEU A 67 -13.88 12.67 -0.70
C LEU A 67 -12.76 12.85 -1.74
N ARG A 68 -12.50 14.09 -2.19
CA ARG A 68 -11.36 14.39 -3.09
C ARG A 68 -10.02 14.08 -2.41
N GLY A 69 -9.92 14.38 -1.10
CA GLY A 69 -8.74 14.01 -0.32
C GLY A 69 -8.54 12.50 -0.26
N LEU A 70 -9.60 11.70 -0.10
CA LEU A 70 -9.55 10.25 -0.17
C LEU A 70 -9.19 9.73 -1.58
N GLU A 71 -9.71 10.36 -2.62
CA GLU A 71 -9.38 10.03 -4.00
C GLU A 71 -7.91 10.34 -4.32
N ALA A 72 -7.39 11.48 -3.86
CA ALA A 72 -5.97 11.83 -3.98
C ALA A 72 -5.06 10.81 -3.25
N LEU A 73 -5.53 10.26 -2.12
CA LEU A 73 -4.89 9.14 -1.44
C LEU A 73 -5.14 7.79 -2.13
N GLY A 74 -5.96 7.77 -3.18
CA GLY A 74 -6.32 6.58 -3.94
C GLY A 74 -7.08 5.53 -3.13
N LEU A 75 -7.77 5.94 -2.07
CA LEU A 75 -8.61 5.08 -1.25
C LEU A 75 -9.99 4.86 -1.88
N VAL A 76 -10.45 5.85 -2.65
CA VAL A 76 -11.72 5.79 -3.38
C VAL A 76 -11.54 6.26 -4.83
N SER A 77 -12.52 5.98 -5.67
CA SER A 77 -12.66 6.53 -7.02
C SER A 77 -14.00 7.26 -7.16
N ILE A 78 -13.97 8.53 -7.59
CA ILE A 78 -15.16 9.31 -7.84
C ILE A 78 -15.58 9.10 -9.31
N ARG A 79 -16.76 8.49 -9.52
CA ARG A 79 -17.32 8.25 -10.85
C ARG A 79 -18.47 9.23 -11.06
N HIS A 80 -18.28 10.19 -11.97
CA HIS A 80 -19.29 11.21 -12.28
C HIS A 80 -20.66 10.57 -12.59
N GLY A 81 -21.70 11.02 -11.91
CA GLY A 81 -23.06 10.49 -12.08
C GLY A 81 -23.33 9.13 -11.44
N SER A 82 -22.29 8.39 -11.04
CA SER A 82 -22.41 7.03 -10.50
C SER A 82 -22.19 6.95 -8.99
N GLY A 83 -21.35 7.83 -8.43
CA GLY A 83 -21.03 7.86 -7.00
C GLY A 83 -19.55 7.67 -6.70
N VAL A 84 -19.25 7.39 -5.43
CA VAL A 84 -17.91 7.17 -4.92
C VAL A 84 -17.77 5.70 -4.52
N TYR A 85 -16.72 5.06 -4.97
CA TYR A 85 -16.47 3.63 -4.76
C TYR A 85 -15.14 3.43 -4.05
N VAL A 86 -15.10 2.50 -3.09
CA VAL A 86 -13.84 2.08 -2.47
C VAL A 86 -12.97 1.47 -3.56
N HIS A 87 -11.73 1.86 -3.61
CA HIS A 87 -10.84 1.37 -4.65
C HIS A 87 -10.56 -0.13 -4.43
N ASP A 88 -10.53 -0.93 -5.51
CA ASP A 88 -10.32 -2.40 -5.47
C ASP A 88 -9.00 -2.84 -4.80
N GLY A 89 -8.17 -1.89 -4.46
CA GLY A 89 -6.91 -2.11 -3.75
C GLY A 89 -6.92 -1.77 -2.27
N VAL A 90 -8.06 -1.36 -1.68
CA VAL A 90 -8.17 -1.02 -0.26
C VAL A 90 -8.59 -2.27 0.51
N GLY A 91 -7.73 -2.70 1.38
CA GLY A 91 -7.94 -3.88 2.24
C GLY A 91 -6.62 -4.61 2.45
N ALA A 92 -6.32 -5.01 3.67
CA ALA A 92 -5.12 -5.71 4.08
C ALA A 92 -3.79 -4.95 3.83
N GLY A 93 -3.56 -3.85 4.55
CA GLY A 93 -2.21 -3.27 4.72
C GLY A 93 -1.76 -2.27 3.65
N ARG A 94 -2.67 -1.65 2.91
CA ARG A 94 -2.32 -0.72 1.80
C ARG A 94 -2.35 0.75 2.19
N THR A 95 -1.48 1.15 3.08
CA THR A 95 -1.35 2.53 3.56
C THR A 95 -0.49 3.43 2.65
N TYR A 96 -0.01 2.96 1.50
CA TYR A 96 1.00 3.69 0.70
C TYR A 96 0.59 3.89 -0.76
N ARG A 97 -0.50 4.63 -1.00
CA ARG A 97 -0.80 5.15 -2.34
C ARG A 97 -0.39 6.62 -2.55
N CYS A 98 0.55 7.11 -1.73
CA CYS A 98 1.05 8.49 -1.83
C CYS A 98 2.09 8.71 -2.94
N LEU A 99 2.53 7.67 -3.65
CA LEU A 99 3.39 7.85 -4.81
C LEU A 99 2.54 7.92 -6.07
N PRO A 100 2.75 8.94 -6.91
CA PRO A 100 1.94 9.13 -8.10
C PRO A 100 2.09 7.94 -9.02
N ALA A 101 0.99 7.18 -9.18
CA ALA A 101 0.88 6.13 -10.19
C ALA A 101 0.69 6.77 -11.58
N SER A 102 1.60 7.63 -12.00
CA SER A 102 1.62 8.10 -13.38
C SER A 102 1.97 6.92 -14.30
N ARG A 103 1.42 6.92 -15.52
CA ARG A 103 1.78 5.89 -16.52
C ARG A 103 3.29 5.84 -16.78
N ARG A 104 4.04 6.92 -16.49
CA ARG A 104 5.49 7.03 -16.63
C ARG A 104 6.29 6.25 -15.57
N THR A 105 5.75 6.00 -14.37
CA THR A 105 6.41 5.25 -13.29
C THR A 105 6.18 3.74 -13.38
N ARG A 106 5.73 3.22 -14.54
CA ARG A 106 5.43 1.81 -14.76
C ARG A 106 6.50 1.06 -15.54
N GLU A 107 7.65 1.69 -15.77
CA GLU A 107 8.76 1.00 -16.41
C GLU A 107 9.30 -0.07 -15.46
N PRO A 108 9.37 -1.34 -15.87
CA PRO A 108 9.92 -2.40 -15.03
C PRO A 108 11.35 -2.11 -14.57
N ARG A 109 12.09 -1.33 -15.35
CA ARG A 109 13.46 -0.90 -15.02
C ARG A 109 13.49 -0.03 -13.76
N ASP A 110 12.60 0.94 -13.63
CA ASP A 110 12.53 1.81 -12.44
C ASP A 110 12.22 0.98 -11.18
N LEU A 111 11.34 -0.02 -11.32
CA LEU A 111 10.97 -0.88 -10.20
C LEU A 111 12.11 -1.81 -9.79
N ILE A 112 12.85 -2.38 -10.75
CA ILE A 112 13.99 -3.24 -10.43
C ILE A 112 15.14 -2.45 -9.81
N GLU A 113 15.34 -1.18 -10.19
CA GLU A 113 16.29 -0.30 -9.54
C GLU A 113 15.96 -0.08 -8.06
N VAL A 114 14.70 0.21 -7.74
CA VAL A 114 14.25 0.32 -6.33
C VAL A 114 14.48 -0.99 -5.58
N ARG A 115 14.16 -2.14 -6.18
CA ARG A 115 14.40 -3.45 -5.58
C ARG A 115 15.88 -3.71 -5.32
N LEU A 116 16.77 -3.36 -6.27
CA LEU A 116 18.22 -3.49 -6.14
C LEU A 116 18.82 -2.64 -5.01
N ILE A 117 18.18 -1.52 -4.68
CA ILE A 117 18.59 -0.66 -3.56
C ILE A 117 18.10 -1.25 -2.23
N VAL A 118 16.86 -1.72 -2.16
CA VAL A 118 16.18 -2.00 -0.89
C VAL A 118 16.31 -3.47 -0.48
N GLU A 119 16.11 -4.42 -1.40
CA GLU A 119 15.98 -5.83 -1.06
C GLU A 119 17.29 -6.51 -0.62
N PRO A 120 18.48 -6.17 -1.12
CA PRO A 120 19.73 -6.68 -0.56
C PRO A 120 19.90 -6.33 0.92
N GLU A 121 19.59 -5.09 1.32
CA GLU A 121 19.67 -4.68 2.72
C GLU A 121 18.62 -5.39 3.57
N ILE A 122 17.43 -5.59 3.04
CA ILE A 122 16.38 -6.39 3.69
C ILE A 122 16.86 -7.83 3.93
N ALA A 123 17.51 -8.46 2.95
CA ALA A 123 18.04 -9.81 3.09
C ALA A 123 19.09 -9.89 4.20
N GLY A 124 19.99 -8.90 4.27
CA GLY A 124 20.97 -8.80 5.35
C GLY A 124 20.34 -8.62 6.73
N ILE A 125 19.34 -7.75 6.86
CA ILE A 125 18.61 -7.53 8.12
C ILE A 125 17.84 -8.79 8.50
N ALA A 126 17.17 -9.45 7.55
CA ALA A 126 16.45 -10.69 7.75
C ALA A 126 17.36 -11.80 8.28
N ALA A 127 18.56 -11.94 7.73
CA ALA A 127 19.56 -12.91 8.20
C ALA A 127 19.89 -12.73 9.70
N LEU A 128 20.01 -11.49 10.15
CA LEU A 128 20.32 -11.19 11.56
C LEU A 128 19.12 -11.38 12.49
N ARG A 129 17.91 -11.08 12.04
CA ARG A 129 16.70 -11.01 12.89
C ARG A 129 15.78 -12.21 12.78
N ARG A 130 15.94 -13.05 11.74
CA ARG A 130 15.06 -14.18 11.46
C ARG A 130 14.85 -15.09 12.68
N THR A 131 13.63 -15.55 12.87
CA THR A 131 13.25 -16.63 13.77
C THR A 131 13.31 -17.99 13.08
N SER A 132 13.13 -19.07 13.82
CA SER A 132 12.97 -20.41 13.24
C SER A 132 11.70 -20.53 12.39
N ASP A 133 10.63 -19.78 12.75
CA ASP A 133 9.38 -19.75 11.99
C ASP A 133 9.55 -19.07 10.64
N ASP A 134 10.33 -18.00 10.59
CA ASP A 134 10.63 -17.31 9.33
C ASP A 134 11.41 -18.22 8.40
N VAL A 135 12.41 -18.95 8.91
CA VAL A 135 13.18 -19.93 8.12
C VAL A 135 12.27 -21.02 7.55
N ARG A 136 11.34 -21.55 8.38
CA ARG A 136 10.37 -22.56 7.90
C ARG A 136 9.44 -21.99 6.82
N ARG A 137 9.03 -20.72 6.94
CA ARG A 137 8.18 -20.04 5.96
C ARG A 137 8.89 -19.87 4.64
N LEU A 138 10.09 -19.31 4.64
CA LEU A 138 10.91 -19.14 3.44
C LEU A 138 11.20 -20.47 2.72
N LYS A 139 11.42 -21.54 3.48
CA LYS A 139 11.60 -22.88 2.90
C LYS A 139 10.34 -23.35 2.18
N ARG A 140 9.16 -23.19 2.79
CA ARG A 140 7.89 -23.56 2.17
C ARG A 140 7.65 -22.78 0.87
N ASP A 141 7.96 -21.48 0.84
CA ASP A 141 7.79 -20.66 -0.37
C ASP A 141 8.62 -21.21 -1.53
N ILE A 142 9.88 -21.60 -1.28
CA ILE A 142 10.76 -22.19 -2.27
C ILE A 142 10.21 -23.55 -2.74
N GLU A 143 9.77 -24.40 -1.83
CA GLU A 143 9.22 -25.73 -2.12
C GLU A 143 7.93 -25.62 -2.94
N GLN A 144 7.03 -24.71 -2.58
CA GLN A 144 5.79 -24.43 -3.30
C GLN A 144 6.07 -23.89 -4.72
N PHE A 145 7.01 -22.98 -4.84
CA PHE A 145 7.40 -22.46 -6.14
C PHE A 145 7.98 -23.57 -7.03
N ARG A 146 8.87 -24.41 -6.49
CA ARG A 146 9.44 -25.57 -7.20
C ARG A 146 8.37 -26.54 -7.68
N ALA A 147 7.40 -26.86 -6.82
CA ALA A 147 6.32 -27.79 -7.15
C ALA A 147 5.41 -27.29 -8.29
N GLN A 148 5.39 -25.99 -8.55
CA GLN A 148 4.54 -25.39 -9.58
C GLN A 148 5.26 -25.16 -10.91
N ILE A 149 6.58 -25.27 -10.93
CA ILE A 149 7.37 -25.17 -12.17
C ILE A 149 7.01 -26.35 -13.09
N GLY A 150 6.51 -26.03 -14.28
CA GLY A 150 6.13 -27.03 -15.30
C GLY A 150 4.72 -27.61 -15.16
N VAL A 151 4.03 -27.36 -14.05
CA VAL A 151 2.66 -27.89 -13.79
C VAL A 151 1.58 -26.86 -14.14
N VAL A 152 1.84 -25.59 -13.90
CA VAL A 152 0.88 -24.50 -14.15
C VAL A 152 1.31 -23.68 -15.35
N ARG A 153 0.36 -23.35 -16.23
CA ARG A 153 0.62 -22.53 -17.42
C ARG A 153 1.20 -21.15 -17.09
N ARG A 154 0.90 -20.63 -15.91
CA ARG A 154 1.49 -19.43 -15.32
C ARG A 154 1.83 -19.76 -13.86
N PRO A 155 3.07 -20.11 -13.53
CA PRO A 155 3.45 -20.30 -12.14
C PRO A 155 3.20 -19.00 -11.37
N PRO A 156 2.77 -19.09 -10.10
CA PRO A 156 2.70 -17.91 -9.26
C PRO A 156 4.09 -17.29 -9.25
N THR A 157 4.09 -15.98 -9.23
CA THR A 157 5.32 -15.23 -9.17
C THR A 157 6.04 -15.54 -7.84
N ASP A 158 7.36 -15.65 -7.91
CA ASP A 158 8.24 -15.80 -6.73
C ASP A 158 8.18 -14.63 -5.73
N LEU A 159 7.30 -13.68 -5.98
CA LEU A 159 7.16 -12.45 -5.20
C LEU A 159 6.76 -12.70 -3.74
N GLY A 160 6.11 -13.82 -3.44
CA GLY A 160 5.80 -14.26 -2.08
C GLY A 160 7.04 -14.41 -1.21
N PHE A 161 8.10 -15.02 -1.75
CA PHE A 161 9.38 -15.19 -1.09
C PHE A 161 9.99 -13.85 -0.63
N HIS A 162 9.96 -12.82 -1.50
CA HIS A 162 10.48 -11.49 -1.17
C HIS A 162 9.69 -10.81 -0.04
N VAL A 163 8.36 -11.01 -0.02
CA VAL A 163 7.50 -10.51 1.07
C VAL A 163 7.82 -11.22 2.37
N ASP A 164 7.98 -12.55 2.36
CA ASP A 164 8.25 -13.32 3.57
C ASP A 164 9.68 -13.10 4.08
N LEU A 165 10.63 -12.86 3.18
CA LEU A 165 11.97 -12.41 3.53
C LEU A 165 11.92 -11.05 4.25
N CYS A 166 11.10 -10.12 3.75
CA CYS A 166 10.92 -8.83 4.40
C CYS A 166 10.22 -8.96 5.77
N ARG A 167 9.27 -9.86 5.94
CA ARG A 167 8.66 -10.18 7.24
C ARG A 167 9.70 -10.62 8.27
N ALA A 168 10.71 -11.38 7.85
CA ALA A 168 11.79 -11.84 8.71
C ALA A 168 12.70 -10.70 9.23
N THR A 169 12.56 -9.48 8.72
CA THR A 169 13.18 -8.29 9.32
C THR A 169 12.49 -7.82 10.59
N HIS A 170 11.25 -8.26 10.85
CA HIS A 170 10.37 -7.81 11.92
C HIS A 170 10.18 -6.28 11.96
N ASN A 171 10.29 -5.63 10.78
CA ASN A 171 10.07 -4.21 10.61
C ASN A 171 8.80 -3.99 9.75
N PRO A 172 7.68 -3.55 10.35
CA PRO A 172 6.43 -3.39 9.63
C PRO A 172 6.49 -2.30 8.54
N LEU A 173 7.35 -1.29 8.71
CA LEU A 173 7.51 -0.22 7.73
C LEU A 173 8.23 -0.73 6.47
N LEU A 174 9.31 -1.50 6.62
CA LEU A 174 9.97 -2.17 5.50
C LEU A 174 9.00 -3.08 4.75
N LEU A 175 8.21 -3.87 5.50
CA LEU A 175 7.21 -4.76 4.91
C LEU A 175 6.17 -3.99 4.08
N ALA A 176 5.73 -2.83 4.56
CA ALA A 176 4.78 -2.00 3.84
C ALA A 176 5.37 -1.45 2.53
N ILE A 177 6.63 -0.98 2.56
CA ILE A 177 7.35 -0.47 1.38
C ILE A 177 7.54 -1.59 0.34
N VAL A 178 8.06 -2.75 0.77
CA VAL A 178 8.32 -3.88 -0.15
C VAL A 178 7.03 -4.40 -0.77
N ARG A 179 5.96 -4.55 0.01
CA ARG A 179 4.66 -4.94 -0.53
C ARG A 179 4.17 -4.00 -1.61
N TRP A 180 4.31 -2.68 -1.39
CA TRP A 180 3.93 -1.71 -2.40
C TRP A 180 4.73 -1.88 -3.69
N VAL A 181 6.06 -2.01 -3.59
CA VAL A 181 6.95 -2.21 -4.76
C VAL A 181 6.59 -3.49 -5.50
N ILE A 182 6.43 -4.60 -4.76
CA ILE A 182 6.12 -5.92 -5.33
C ILE A 182 4.73 -5.95 -5.97
N ASP A 183 3.71 -5.41 -5.32
CA ASP A 183 2.36 -5.31 -5.88
C ASP A 183 2.33 -4.49 -7.17
N PHE A 184 3.14 -3.43 -7.22
CA PHE A 184 3.25 -2.60 -8.41
C PHE A 184 3.94 -3.35 -9.55
N TYR A 185 5.04 -4.05 -9.25
CA TYR A 185 5.77 -4.88 -10.19
C TYR A 185 4.89 -6.02 -10.74
N ALA A 186 4.14 -6.71 -9.89
CA ALA A 186 3.22 -7.77 -10.30
C ALA A 186 2.14 -7.28 -11.30
N ARG A 187 1.68 -6.03 -11.16
CA ARG A 187 0.67 -5.42 -12.05
C ARG A 187 1.23 -4.89 -13.36
N SER A 188 2.54 -4.72 -13.47
CA SER A 188 3.16 -4.29 -14.73
C SER A 188 2.96 -5.33 -15.85
N GLY A 189 2.64 -6.57 -15.49
CA GLY A 189 2.44 -7.69 -16.42
C GLY A 189 3.74 -8.22 -17.02
N GLN A 190 4.88 -7.63 -16.67
CA GLN A 190 6.21 -7.94 -17.22
C GLN A 190 7.08 -8.72 -16.23
N VAL A 191 6.45 -9.46 -15.32
CA VAL A 191 7.19 -10.36 -14.44
C VAL A 191 7.67 -11.56 -15.27
N PRO A 192 8.99 -11.75 -15.44
CA PRO A 192 9.48 -12.91 -16.17
C PRO A 192 9.00 -14.20 -15.52
N VAL A 193 8.47 -15.13 -16.31
CA VAL A 193 8.16 -16.47 -15.83
C VAL A 193 9.47 -17.17 -15.52
N ARG A 194 9.78 -17.36 -14.26
CA ARG A 194 11.04 -17.91 -13.79
C ARG A 194 10.94 -19.41 -13.60
N ARG A 195 11.95 -20.12 -14.07
CA ARG A 195 12.14 -21.54 -13.82
C ARG A 195 13.35 -21.81 -12.91
N ASP A 196 14.09 -20.75 -12.55
CA ASP A 196 15.30 -20.88 -11.74
C ASP A 196 15.00 -20.63 -10.26
N THR A 197 15.12 -21.68 -9.46
CA THR A 197 14.94 -21.66 -8.01
C THR A 197 16.25 -21.52 -7.25
N ASP A 198 17.40 -21.57 -7.94
CA ASP A 198 18.70 -21.64 -7.29
C ASP A 198 19.09 -20.31 -6.63
N HIS A 199 18.66 -19.20 -7.22
CA HIS A 199 18.88 -17.88 -6.61
C HIS A 199 18.17 -17.74 -5.26
N HIS A 200 16.89 -18.14 -5.16
CA HIS A 200 16.15 -18.10 -3.89
C HIS A 200 16.72 -19.06 -2.87
N ALA A 201 17.17 -20.26 -3.31
CA ALA A 201 17.81 -21.22 -2.44
C ALA A 201 19.11 -20.66 -1.80
N ARG A 202 19.93 -19.95 -2.59
CA ARG A 202 21.15 -19.29 -2.10
C ARG A 202 20.82 -18.21 -1.08
N ILE A 203 19.82 -17.38 -1.34
CA ILE A 203 19.36 -16.35 -0.39
C ILE A 203 18.88 -17.00 0.91
N TYR A 204 18.04 -18.04 0.79
CA TYR A 204 17.53 -18.80 1.94
C TYR A 204 18.66 -19.39 2.79
N GLU A 205 19.66 -20.05 2.18
CA GLU A 205 20.76 -20.65 2.91
C GLU A 205 21.59 -19.62 3.67
N ALA A 206 21.86 -18.45 3.07
CA ALA A 206 22.56 -17.35 3.72
C ALA A 206 21.75 -16.80 4.90
N VAL A 207 20.44 -16.61 4.73
CA VAL A 207 19.54 -16.16 5.81
C VAL A 207 19.47 -17.21 6.93
N ARG A 208 19.34 -18.48 6.58
CA ARG A 208 19.35 -19.60 7.54
C ARG A 208 20.65 -19.63 8.35
N ALA A 209 21.78 -19.42 7.70
CA ALA A 209 23.11 -19.38 8.32
C ALA A 209 23.38 -18.11 9.15
N ARG A 210 22.49 -17.12 9.13
CA ARG A 210 22.66 -15.78 9.73
C ARG A 210 23.82 -14.99 9.11
N ASP A 211 24.21 -15.31 7.88
CA ASP A 211 25.24 -14.58 7.15
C ASP A 211 24.61 -13.40 6.39
N ALA A 212 24.67 -12.24 7.01
CA ALA A 212 24.11 -11.01 6.43
C ALA A 212 24.85 -10.56 5.17
N GLY A 213 26.15 -10.82 5.08
CA GLY A 213 26.96 -10.49 3.91
C GLY A 213 26.59 -11.34 2.71
N ALA A 214 26.58 -12.65 2.89
CA ALA A 214 26.16 -13.60 1.85
C ALA A 214 24.69 -13.38 1.43
N ALA A 215 23.79 -13.05 2.37
CA ALA A 215 22.39 -12.77 2.05
C ALA A 215 22.24 -11.53 1.14
N ARG A 216 22.96 -10.44 1.44
CA ARG A 216 22.99 -9.25 0.56
C ARG A 216 23.52 -9.58 -0.82
N ALA A 217 24.66 -10.27 -0.88
CA ALA A 217 25.29 -10.63 -2.16
C ALA A 217 24.37 -11.53 -3.00
N ALA A 218 23.78 -12.55 -2.41
CA ALA A 218 22.87 -13.47 -3.10
C ALA A 218 21.61 -12.75 -3.63
N MET A 219 21.03 -11.84 -2.85
CA MET A 219 19.87 -11.05 -3.28
C MET A 219 20.24 -10.10 -4.43
N ARG A 220 21.39 -9.45 -4.36
CA ARG A 220 21.88 -8.57 -5.44
C ARG A 220 22.04 -9.33 -6.74
N LEU A 221 22.75 -10.46 -6.72
CA LEU A 221 22.92 -11.32 -7.90
C LEU A 221 21.57 -11.80 -8.48
N HIS A 222 20.62 -12.13 -7.61
CA HIS A 222 19.28 -12.49 -8.02
C HIS A 222 18.59 -11.36 -8.78
N LEU A 223 18.61 -10.14 -8.26
CA LEU A 223 17.93 -8.99 -8.87
C LEU A 223 18.65 -8.48 -10.12
N GLU A 224 19.97 -8.57 -10.20
CA GLU A 224 20.74 -8.29 -11.41
C GLU A 224 20.37 -9.28 -12.53
N TRP A 225 20.30 -10.56 -12.20
CA TRP A 225 19.83 -11.58 -13.14
C TRP A 225 18.39 -11.31 -13.63
N VAL A 226 17.53 -10.75 -12.77
CA VAL A 226 16.16 -10.29 -13.14
C VAL A 226 16.22 -9.14 -14.11
N ARG A 227 16.99 -8.09 -13.75
CA ARG A 227 17.15 -6.87 -14.54
C ARG A 227 17.58 -7.17 -15.97
N ASP A 228 18.55 -8.09 -16.13
CA ASP A 228 19.13 -8.43 -17.43
C ASP A 228 18.15 -9.19 -18.34
N ARG A 229 16.93 -9.50 -17.86
CA ARG A 229 15.87 -10.23 -18.58
C ARG A 229 14.57 -9.42 -18.73
N LEU A 230 14.58 -8.16 -18.36
CA LEU A 230 13.52 -7.20 -18.63
C LEU A 230 13.76 -6.51 -19.97
#